data_f9b3548a8357da663dc809de2c122f6f
#
_entry.id   f9b3548a8357da663dc809de2c122f6f
#
_cell.length_a   1.000
_cell.length_b   1.000
_cell.length_c   1.000
_cell.angle_alpha   90.00
_cell.angle_beta   90.00
_cell.angle_gamma   90.00
#
_symmetry.space_group_name_H-M   'P 1'
#
loop_
_entity.id
_entity.type
_entity.pdbx_description
1 polymer ?
#
loop_
_entity_poly.entity_id
_entity_poly.type
_entity_poly.pdbx_seq_one_letter_code
_entity_poly.pdbx_strand_id
1 'polypeptide(L)'
;IKLFDGNEVECVYIPEKTRATLCISSQVGCTLNCRFCHTGTQQLVKNLSFAEIVNQVMIAKEQINDWDEKKIITNIVLMGMGEPLYNYDNVKTAVEILKDKEGLNYGPKRITVSTAGIANRIPEAANEIGTYLALSLHAPTDDIREMIMPINKKFKIKELIEQCKYYSSIVKEKITLEYVM
;
A
#
# COMPACT_ATOMS: atom_id res chain seq x y z
N ILE A 1 11.20 -9.45 7.53
CA ILE A 1 10.39 -10.58 8.05
C ILE A 1 10.60 -11.76 7.12
N LYS A 2 11.03 -12.89 7.69
CA LYS A 2 11.15 -14.15 6.95
C LYS A 2 9.80 -14.87 6.92
N LEU A 3 9.37 -15.25 5.73
CA LEU A 3 8.14 -15.99 5.50
C LEU A 3 8.36 -17.51 5.68
N PHE A 4 7.27 -18.27 5.79
CA PHE A 4 7.34 -19.70 5.98
C PHE A 4 8.00 -20.45 4.80
N ASP A 5 7.87 -19.95 3.60
CA ASP A 5 8.48 -20.47 2.36
C ASP A 5 9.95 -20.06 2.16
N GLY A 6 10.53 -19.36 3.13
CA GLY A 6 11.91 -18.89 3.11
C GLY A 6 12.14 -17.55 2.44
N ASN A 7 11.15 -16.98 1.75
CA ASN A 7 11.23 -15.64 1.21
C ASN A 7 11.27 -14.59 2.34
N GLU A 8 11.69 -13.37 2.00
CA GLU A 8 11.78 -12.27 2.96
C GLU A 8 11.07 -11.03 2.43
N VAL A 9 10.43 -10.29 3.33
CA VAL A 9 9.81 -8.99 3.03
C VAL A 9 10.23 -7.95 4.05
N GLU A 10 10.24 -6.70 3.61
CA GLU A 10 10.50 -5.57 4.48
C GLU A 10 9.22 -5.11 5.19
N CYS A 11 9.36 -4.79 6.46
CA CYS A 11 8.35 -4.15 7.28
C CYS A 11 9.05 -3.05 8.10
N VAL A 12 8.59 -1.81 7.99
CA VAL A 12 9.30 -0.67 8.60
C VAL A 12 8.40 0.01 9.64
N TYR A 13 8.89 0.05 10.89
CA TYR A 13 8.27 0.82 11.97
C TYR A 13 8.83 2.24 12.00
N ILE A 14 7.96 3.24 11.87
CA ILE A 14 8.30 4.65 11.76
C ILE A 14 7.66 5.40 12.94
N PRO A 15 8.39 5.55 14.07
CA PRO A 15 7.88 6.31 15.22
C PRO A 15 7.98 7.82 15.00
N GLU A 16 6.94 8.54 15.41
CA GLU A 16 6.88 9.99 15.49
C GLU A 16 6.44 10.43 16.89
N LYS A 17 6.45 11.73 17.19
CA LYS A 17 6.12 12.24 18.54
C LYS A 17 4.70 11.86 19.02
N THR A 18 3.72 11.81 18.14
CA THR A 18 2.30 11.63 18.49
C THR A 18 1.64 10.43 17.80
N ARG A 19 2.34 9.79 16.88
CA ARG A 19 1.86 8.65 16.10
C ARG A 19 3.01 7.73 15.75
N ALA A 20 2.70 6.50 15.38
CA ALA A 20 3.65 5.62 14.70
C ALA A 20 2.97 4.99 13.49
N THR A 21 3.71 4.92 12.40
CA THR A 21 3.26 4.32 11.14
C THR A 21 4.02 3.02 10.90
N LEU A 22 3.29 1.98 10.55
CA LEU A 22 3.88 0.72 10.10
C LEU A 22 3.74 0.63 8.58
N CYS A 23 4.87 0.55 7.90
CA CYS A 23 4.93 0.31 6.46
C CYS A 23 5.05 -1.20 6.22
N ILE A 24 4.10 -1.78 5.46
CA ILE A 24 4.03 -3.22 5.20
C ILE A 24 4.09 -3.51 3.69
N SER A 25 4.52 -4.71 3.37
CA SER A 25 4.68 -5.22 2.01
C SER A 25 3.44 -5.99 1.54
N SER A 26 3.18 -5.98 0.23
CA SER A 26 2.08 -6.72 -0.41
C SER A 26 2.57 -7.86 -1.34
N GLN A 27 3.83 -7.85 -1.73
CA GLN A 27 4.44 -8.86 -2.61
C GLN A 27 5.89 -9.14 -2.19
N VAL A 28 6.44 -10.24 -2.65
CA VAL A 28 7.89 -10.49 -2.66
C VAL A 28 8.40 -10.10 -4.04
N GLY A 29 9.16 -9.00 -4.11
CA GLY A 29 9.55 -8.38 -5.38
C GLY A 29 8.42 -7.55 -6.00
N CYS A 30 8.59 -7.11 -7.26
CA CYS A 30 7.62 -6.29 -7.98
C CYS A 30 7.79 -6.42 -9.50
N THR A 31 6.69 -6.32 -10.26
CA THR A 31 6.71 -6.36 -11.74
C THR A 31 6.84 -5.00 -12.40
N LEU A 32 6.76 -3.89 -11.65
CA LEU A 32 6.59 -2.55 -12.24
C LEU A 32 7.88 -1.91 -12.74
N ASN A 33 9.04 -2.38 -12.29
CA ASN A 33 10.36 -1.91 -12.70
C ASN A 33 10.54 -0.38 -12.61
N CYS A 34 9.97 0.25 -11.57
CA CYS A 34 10.16 1.67 -11.32
C CYS A 34 11.64 1.98 -11.06
N ARG A 35 12.24 2.90 -11.82
CA ARG A 35 13.69 3.12 -11.83
C ARG A 35 14.27 3.68 -10.54
N PHE A 36 13.45 4.36 -9.73
CA PHE A 36 13.84 4.92 -8.43
C PHE A 36 13.65 3.95 -7.26
N CYS A 37 13.02 2.79 -7.51
CA CYS A 37 12.62 1.86 -6.45
C CYS A 37 13.54 0.64 -6.44
N HIS A 38 14.14 0.35 -5.28
CA HIS A 38 14.98 -0.84 -5.13
C HIS A 38 14.21 -2.14 -5.38
N THR A 39 12.98 -2.25 -4.84
CA THR A 39 12.11 -3.41 -5.12
C THR A 39 11.79 -3.55 -6.62
N GLY A 40 11.79 -2.45 -7.37
CA GLY A 40 11.62 -2.47 -8.83
C GLY A 40 12.76 -3.18 -9.59
N THR A 41 13.92 -3.37 -8.96
CA THR A 41 15.02 -4.16 -9.53
C THR A 41 14.91 -5.65 -9.24
N GLN A 42 14.02 -6.03 -8.33
CA GLN A 42 13.77 -7.41 -7.94
C GLN A 42 12.60 -7.97 -8.77
N GLN A 43 12.77 -9.16 -9.30
CA GLN A 43 11.67 -9.84 -9.98
C GLN A 43 10.56 -10.20 -8.99
N LEU A 44 9.32 -10.16 -9.44
CA LEU A 44 8.20 -10.66 -8.65
C LEU A 44 8.37 -12.17 -8.42
N VAL A 45 8.43 -12.57 -7.16
CA VAL A 45 8.45 -13.98 -6.76
C VAL A 45 7.02 -14.47 -6.50
N LYS A 46 6.26 -13.71 -5.68
CA LYS A 46 4.87 -14.06 -5.35
C LYS A 46 4.08 -12.88 -4.81
N ASN A 47 2.76 -12.98 -4.91
CA ASN A 47 1.84 -12.20 -4.09
C ASN A 47 1.84 -12.73 -2.66
N LEU A 48 1.84 -11.85 -1.68
CA LEU A 48 1.61 -12.24 -0.29
C LEU A 48 0.13 -12.62 -0.11
N SER A 49 -0.12 -13.69 0.63
CA SER A 49 -1.47 -14.00 1.12
C SER A 49 -1.95 -12.92 2.10
N PHE A 50 -3.26 -12.80 2.28
CA PHE A 50 -3.82 -11.88 3.28
C PHE A 50 -3.25 -12.16 4.70
N ALA A 51 -3.01 -13.43 5.03
CA ALA A 51 -2.42 -13.81 6.30
C ALA A 51 -0.97 -13.32 6.45
N GLU A 52 -0.16 -13.41 5.39
CA GLU A 52 1.21 -12.89 5.40
C GLU A 52 1.24 -11.36 5.48
N ILE A 53 0.26 -10.67 4.89
CA ILE A 53 0.12 -9.20 4.99
C ILE A 53 -0.24 -8.81 6.43
N VAL A 54 -1.27 -9.42 7.02
CA VAL A 54 -1.70 -9.14 8.41
C VAL A 54 -0.62 -9.53 9.42
N ASN A 55 0.08 -10.63 9.18
CA ASN A 55 1.11 -11.12 10.10
C ASN A 55 2.30 -10.15 10.26
N GLN A 56 2.58 -9.31 9.26
CA GLN A 56 3.57 -8.25 9.42
C GLN A 56 3.18 -7.28 10.54
N VAL A 57 1.88 -6.94 10.63
CA VAL A 57 1.35 -6.09 11.70
C VAL A 57 1.44 -6.80 13.04
N MET A 58 1.07 -8.08 13.11
CA MET A 58 1.12 -8.88 14.34
C MET A 58 2.55 -8.99 14.87
N ILE A 59 3.52 -9.30 14.01
CA ILE A 59 4.95 -9.41 14.38
C ILE A 59 5.47 -8.05 14.88
N ALA A 60 5.13 -6.95 14.20
CA ALA A 60 5.56 -5.63 14.62
C ALA A 60 4.98 -5.25 16.00
N LYS A 61 3.70 -5.52 16.22
CA LYS A 61 3.04 -5.28 17.51
C LYS A 61 3.68 -6.11 18.64
N GLU A 62 3.98 -7.39 18.39
CA GLU A 62 4.65 -8.25 19.34
C GLU A 62 6.03 -7.73 19.72
N GLN A 63 6.84 -7.31 18.75
CA GLN A 63 8.20 -6.81 19.00
C GLN A 63 8.25 -5.54 19.84
N ILE A 64 7.22 -4.68 19.76
CA ILE A 64 7.16 -3.42 20.53
C ILE A 64 6.17 -3.49 21.70
N ASN A 65 5.59 -4.67 21.97
CA ASN A 65 4.58 -4.90 23.00
C ASN A 65 3.37 -3.95 22.87
N ASP A 66 2.80 -3.81 21.65
CA ASP A 66 1.68 -2.89 21.34
C ASP A 66 0.32 -3.61 21.50
N TRP A 67 0.03 -4.15 22.70
CA TRP A 67 -1.22 -4.89 22.99
C TRP A 67 -2.17 -4.15 23.95
N ASP A 68 -1.76 -3.01 24.46
CA ASP A 68 -2.60 -2.18 25.33
C ASP A 68 -3.74 -1.51 24.56
N GLU A 69 -4.75 -1.00 25.30
CA GLU A 69 -5.88 -0.25 24.71
C GLU A 69 -5.43 0.93 23.86
N LYS A 70 -4.36 1.62 24.30
CA LYS A 70 -3.76 2.72 23.53
C LYS A 70 -2.71 2.18 22.59
N LYS A 71 -3.08 2.04 21.32
CA LYS A 71 -2.18 1.59 20.26
C LYS A 71 -0.95 2.48 20.10
N ILE A 72 0.23 1.87 20.04
CA ILE A 72 1.49 2.50 19.66
C ILE A 72 1.53 2.66 18.13
N ILE A 73 1.29 1.58 17.38
CA ILE A 73 1.13 1.64 15.92
C ILE A 73 -0.26 2.21 15.62
N THR A 74 -0.31 3.46 15.21
CA THR A 74 -1.57 4.18 14.97
C THR A 74 -2.00 4.19 13.50
N ASN A 75 -1.07 3.96 12.59
CA ASN A 75 -1.29 4.02 11.14
C ASN A 75 -0.59 2.85 10.44
N ILE A 76 -1.21 2.35 9.37
CA ILE A 76 -0.65 1.31 8.51
C ILE A 76 -0.60 1.84 7.08
N VAL A 77 0.51 1.65 6.39
CA VAL A 77 0.65 2.01 4.98
C VAL A 77 1.16 0.82 4.18
N LEU A 78 0.50 0.50 3.07
CA LEU A 78 0.94 -0.52 2.13
C LEU A 78 1.87 0.14 1.10
N MET A 79 3.08 0.51 1.56
CA MET A 79 4.11 1.22 0.81
C MET A 79 5.47 0.49 0.84
N GLY A 80 5.47 -0.77 1.30
CA GLY A 80 6.63 -1.65 1.27
C GLY A 80 6.85 -2.28 -0.10
N MET A 81 7.23 -3.55 -0.12
CA MET A 81 7.50 -4.26 -1.37
C MET A 81 6.21 -4.59 -2.12
N GLY A 82 6.22 -4.37 -3.44
CA GLY A 82 5.17 -4.76 -4.37
C GLY A 82 4.17 -3.67 -4.73
N GLU A 83 3.25 -4.01 -5.64
CA GLU A 83 2.11 -3.16 -6.02
C GLU A 83 0.83 -3.74 -5.41
N PRO A 84 0.23 -3.07 -4.42
CA PRO A 84 -0.95 -3.59 -3.73
C PRO A 84 -2.14 -3.91 -4.65
N LEU A 85 -2.38 -3.10 -5.68
CA LEU A 85 -3.51 -3.32 -6.58
C LEU A 85 -3.29 -4.46 -7.58
N TYR A 86 -2.07 -5.01 -7.70
CA TYR A 86 -1.81 -6.28 -8.40
C TYR A 86 -1.99 -7.51 -7.50
N ASN A 87 -2.02 -7.30 -6.17
CA ASN A 87 -2.40 -8.33 -5.20
C ASN A 87 -3.77 -8.02 -4.56
N TYR A 88 -4.71 -7.59 -5.38
CA TYR A 88 -5.94 -6.93 -4.96
C TYR A 88 -6.75 -7.71 -3.92
N ASP A 89 -7.09 -8.98 -4.20
CA ASP A 89 -7.98 -9.77 -3.35
C ASP A 89 -7.38 -10.02 -1.96
N ASN A 90 -6.08 -10.33 -1.90
CA ASN A 90 -5.38 -10.50 -0.63
C ASN A 90 -5.26 -9.18 0.15
N VAL A 91 -4.98 -8.07 -0.54
CA VAL A 91 -4.91 -6.74 0.09
C VAL A 91 -6.28 -6.33 0.63
N LYS A 92 -7.36 -6.53 -0.14
CA LYS A 92 -8.73 -6.29 0.31
C LYS A 92 -9.05 -7.07 1.58
N THR A 93 -8.86 -8.38 1.56
CA THR A 93 -9.11 -9.25 2.72
C THR A 93 -8.25 -8.86 3.92
N ALA A 94 -6.97 -8.56 3.70
CA ALA A 94 -6.07 -8.10 4.78
C ALA A 94 -6.58 -6.80 5.41
N VAL A 95 -7.00 -5.82 4.58
CA VAL A 95 -7.55 -4.55 5.08
C VAL A 95 -8.87 -4.76 5.82
N GLU A 96 -9.72 -5.67 5.38
CA GLU A 96 -10.95 -6.04 6.09
C GLU A 96 -10.63 -6.58 7.50
N ILE A 97 -9.66 -7.50 7.62
CA ILE A 97 -9.20 -8.04 8.91
C ILE A 97 -8.60 -6.93 9.80
N LEU A 98 -7.78 -6.04 9.23
CA LEU A 98 -7.20 -4.92 9.97
C LEU A 98 -8.27 -3.94 10.49
N LYS A 99 -9.40 -3.78 9.78
CA LYS A 99 -10.52 -2.92 10.18
C LYS A 99 -11.51 -3.60 11.13
N ASP A 100 -11.47 -4.91 11.28
CA ASP A 100 -12.42 -5.65 12.10
C ASP A 100 -12.43 -5.11 13.54
N LYS A 101 -13.62 -4.76 14.01
CA LYS A 101 -13.83 -4.15 15.33
C LYS A 101 -13.56 -5.14 16.48
N GLU A 102 -13.80 -6.42 16.24
CA GLU A 102 -13.51 -7.50 17.21
C GLU A 102 -12.04 -7.96 17.13
N GLY A 103 -11.27 -7.42 16.18
CA GLY A 103 -9.86 -7.74 15.96
C GLY A 103 -8.95 -6.54 16.21
N LEU A 104 -8.14 -6.21 15.20
CA LEU A 104 -7.14 -5.14 15.30
C LEU A 104 -7.75 -3.73 15.30
N ASN A 105 -8.95 -3.57 14.81
CA ASN A 105 -9.76 -2.34 14.89
C ASN A 105 -9.02 -1.06 14.45
N TYR A 106 -8.35 -1.09 13.29
CA TYR A 106 -7.84 0.13 12.67
C TYR A 106 -8.97 0.81 11.89
N GLY A 107 -9.23 2.07 12.19
CA GLY A 107 -10.20 2.84 11.40
C GLY A 107 -9.74 2.96 9.94
N PRO A 108 -10.66 3.08 8.96
CA PRO A 108 -10.31 3.16 7.53
C PRO A 108 -9.38 4.32 7.21
N LYS A 109 -9.45 5.42 7.97
CA LYS A 109 -8.56 6.59 7.87
C LYS A 109 -7.18 6.37 8.53
N ARG A 110 -6.93 5.20 9.11
CA ARG A 110 -5.64 4.81 9.67
C ARG A 110 -4.87 3.86 8.76
N ILE A 111 -5.46 3.49 7.64
CA ILE A 111 -4.85 2.62 6.64
C ILE A 111 -4.74 3.40 5.33
N THR A 112 -3.57 3.35 4.70
CA THR A 112 -3.33 3.92 3.36
C THR A 112 -2.88 2.81 2.42
N VAL A 113 -3.59 2.64 1.32
CA VAL A 113 -3.14 1.82 0.20
C VAL A 113 -2.41 2.74 -0.78
N SER A 114 -1.16 2.42 -1.11
CA SER A 114 -0.42 3.11 -2.16
C SER A 114 -0.51 2.34 -3.48
N THR A 115 -0.46 3.04 -4.58
CA THR A 115 -0.42 2.42 -5.92
C THR A 115 0.46 3.22 -6.87
N ALA A 116 1.19 2.51 -7.71
CA ALA A 116 1.88 3.09 -8.84
C ALA A 116 0.91 3.56 -9.96
N GLY A 117 -0.39 3.33 -9.79
CA GLY A 117 -1.41 3.76 -10.71
C GLY A 117 -1.94 2.65 -11.62
N ILE A 118 -2.52 1.61 -11.02
CA ILE A 118 -3.27 0.59 -11.73
C ILE A 118 -4.70 1.12 -11.93
N ALA A 119 -4.88 2.00 -12.92
CA ALA A 119 -6.07 2.84 -13.08
C ALA A 119 -7.38 2.06 -13.05
N ASN A 120 -7.43 0.90 -13.69
CA ASN A 120 -8.62 0.06 -13.76
C ASN A 120 -9.02 -0.60 -12.42
N ARG A 121 -8.13 -0.63 -11.42
CA ARG A 121 -8.40 -1.16 -10.07
C ARG A 121 -8.74 -0.08 -9.04
N ILE A 122 -8.47 1.19 -9.34
CA ILE A 122 -8.75 2.30 -8.41
C ILE A 122 -10.26 2.42 -8.08
N PRO A 123 -11.21 2.31 -9.05
CA PRO A 123 -12.63 2.35 -8.75
C PRO A 123 -13.11 1.19 -7.86
N GLU A 124 -12.60 -0.02 -8.08
CA GLU A 124 -12.91 -1.18 -7.25
C GLU A 124 -12.43 -0.92 -5.81
N ALA A 125 -11.20 -0.43 -5.65
CA ALA A 125 -10.64 -0.10 -4.33
C ALA A 125 -11.45 0.99 -3.60
N ALA A 126 -12.03 1.95 -4.31
CA ALA A 126 -12.90 2.96 -3.71
C ALA A 126 -14.15 2.34 -3.07
N ASN A 127 -14.77 1.38 -3.76
CA ASN A 127 -16.02 0.78 -3.33
C ASN A 127 -15.83 -0.34 -2.30
N GLU A 128 -14.74 -1.09 -2.39
CA GLU A 128 -14.56 -2.31 -1.63
C GLU A 128 -13.54 -2.16 -0.48
N ILE A 129 -12.46 -1.39 -0.66
CA ILE A 129 -11.44 -1.18 0.38
C ILE A 129 -11.76 0.05 1.22
N GLY A 130 -12.02 1.20 0.60
CA GLY A 130 -12.53 2.41 1.23
C GLY A 130 -11.60 3.05 2.28
N THR A 131 -10.28 2.95 2.11
CA THR A 131 -9.26 3.54 2.99
C THR A 131 -8.69 4.82 2.39
N TYR A 132 -7.63 5.42 2.96
CA TYR A 132 -6.85 6.41 2.25
C TYR A 132 -6.13 5.79 1.05
N LEU A 133 -5.99 6.57 -0.01
CA LEU A 133 -5.24 6.21 -1.22
C LEU A 133 -4.06 7.17 -1.40
N ALA A 134 -2.89 6.61 -1.70
CA ALA A 134 -1.74 7.35 -2.19
C ALA A 134 -1.45 6.93 -3.64
N LEU A 135 -1.27 7.90 -4.52
CA LEU A 135 -0.85 7.69 -5.90
C LEU A 135 0.61 8.11 -6.07
N SER A 136 1.47 7.17 -6.44
CA SER A 136 2.84 7.42 -6.89
C SER A 136 2.81 8.09 -8.26
N LEU A 137 2.65 9.42 -8.28
CA LEU A 137 2.59 10.22 -9.51
C LEU A 137 3.97 10.47 -10.10
N HIS A 138 4.89 11.00 -9.30
CA HIS A 138 6.33 11.16 -9.52
C HIS A 138 6.76 11.97 -10.75
N ALA A 139 5.85 12.43 -11.59
CA ALA A 139 6.18 13.23 -12.77
C ALA A 139 5.03 14.14 -13.21
N PRO A 140 5.32 15.31 -13.82
CA PRO A 140 4.31 16.24 -14.28
C PRO A 140 3.74 15.90 -15.66
N THR A 141 4.45 15.08 -16.45
CA THR A 141 4.08 14.69 -17.82
C THR A 141 4.22 13.19 -18.03
N ASP A 142 3.47 12.66 -19.01
CA ASP A 142 3.52 11.24 -19.35
C ASP A 142 4.92 10.79 -19.80
N ASP A 143 5.62 11.63 -20.58
CA ASP A 143 6.96 11.28 -21.09
C ASP A 143 7.97 11.09 -19.94
N ILE A 144 7.97 12.02 -18.97
CA ILE A 144 8.86 11.91 -17.80
C ILE A 144 8.42 10.73 -16.94
N ARG A 145 7.11 10.55 -16.71
CA ARG A 145 6.59 9.45 -15.92
C ARG A 145 6.95 8.10 -16.54
N GLU A 146 6.84 7.95 -17.85
CA GLU A 146 7.17 6.70 -18.54
C GLU A 146 8.66 6.34 -18.42
N MET A 147 9.54 7.34 -18.40
CA MET A 147 10.97 7.10 -18.18
C MET A 147 11.29 6.51 -16.82
N ILE A 148 10.58 6.93 -15.76
CA ILE A 148 10.85 6.49 -14.38
C ILE A 148 9.89 5.40 -13.89
N MET A 149 8.68 5.34 -14.45
CA MET A 149 7.63 4.38 -14.13
C MET A 149 7.05 3.77 -15.41
N PRO A 150 7.58 2.63 -15.88
CA PRO A 150 7.15 2.01 -17.14
C PRO A 150 5.65 1.69 -17.25
N ILE A 151 4.96 1.54 -16.10
CA ILE A 151 3.51 1.34 -16.03
C ILE A 151 2.72 2.46 -16.72
N ASN A 152 3.31 3.65 -16.86
CA ASN A 152 2.69 4.80 -17.55
C ASN A 152 2.42 4.55 -19.03
N LYS A 153 3.10 3.55 -19.64
CA LYS A 153 2.76 3.09 -21.00
C LYS A 153 1.32 2.61 -21.09
N LYS A 154 0.86 1.96 -20.03
CA LYS A 154 -0.48 1.38 -19.95
C LYS A 154 -1.52 2.35 -19.39
N PHE A 155 -1.18 3.11 -18.35
CA PHE A 155 -2.10 4.02 -17.66
C PHE A 155 -1.52 5.42 -17.63
N LYS A 156 -2.11 6.34 -18.42
CA LYS A 156 -1.66 7.72 -18.56
C LYS A 156 -2.11 8.59 -17.39
N ILE A 157 -1.37 9.68 -17.13
CA ILE A 157 -1.65 10.59 -16.02
C ILE A 157 -3.10 11.09 -16.03
N LYS A 158 -3.63 11.45 -17.20
CA LYS A 158 -5.02 11.92 -17.32
C LYS A 158 -6.02 10.89 -16.77
N GLU A 159 -5.89 9.64 -17.17
CA GLU A 159 -6.73 8.53 -16.69
C GLU A 159 -6.58 8.35 -15.19
N LEU A 160 -5.35 8.35 -14.67
CA LEU A 160 -5.08 8.21 -13.24
C LEU A 160 -5.76 9.31 -12.42
N ILE A 161 -5.67 10.56 -12.86
CA ILE A 161 -6.31 11.69 -12.18
C ILE A 161 -7.84 11.58 -12.22
N GLU A 162 -8.43 11.09 -13.31
CA GLU A 162 -9.87 10.82 -13.40
C GLU A 162 -10.30 9.75 -12.38
N GLN A 163 -9.55 8.65 -12.30
CA GLN A 163 -9.85 7.58 -11.33
C GLN A 163 -9.62 8.04 -9.87
N CYS A 164 -8.62 8.86 -9.61
CA CYS A 164 -8.40 9.46 -8.30
C CYS A 164 -9.55 10.40 -7.89
N LYS A 165 -10.09 11.20 -8.82
CA LYS A 165 -11.28 12.02 -8.56
C LYS A 165 -12.49 11.15 -8.24
N TYR A 166 -12.68 10.06 -8.97
CA TYR A 166 -13.73 9.09 -8.67
C TYR A 166 -13.56 8.50 -7.28
N TYR A 167 -12.36 8.01 -6.95
CA TYR A 167 -12.04 7.47 -5.61
C TYR A 167 -12.39 8.48 -4.50
N SER A 168 -11.92 9.72 -4.64
CA SER A 168 -12.20 10.79 -3.68
C SER A 168 -13.69 11.09 -3.55
N SER A 169 -14.45 10.96 -4.64
CA SER A 169 -15.91 11.18 -4.62
C SER A 169 -16.69 10.10 -3.86
N ILE A 170 -16.16 8.86 -3.85
CA ILE A 170 -16.77 7.72 -3.14
C ILE A 170 -16.35 7.73 -1.66
N VAL A 171 -15.05 7.75 -1.40
CA VAL A 171 -14.48 7.63 -0.04
C VAL A 171 -14.63 8.93 0.76
N LYS A 172 -14.90 10.08 0.08
CA LYS A 172 -15.01 11.43 0.68
C LYS A 172 -13.73 11.91 1.37
N GLU A 173 -12.59 11.47 0.88
CA GLU A 173 -11.27 11.83 1.41
C GLU A 173 -10.34 12.31 0.31
N LYS A 174 -9.29 13.04 0.70
CA LYS A 174 -8.25 13.51 -0.21
C LYS A 174 -7.34 12.36 -0.62
N ILE A 175 -6.85 12.41 -1.86
CA ILE A 175 -5.79 11.53 -2.35
C ILE A 175 -4.44 12.15 -2.01
N THR A 176 -3.51 11.35 -1.54
CA THR A 176 -2.10 11.75 -1.42
C THR A 176 -1.42 11.52 -2.76
N LEU A 177 -0.75 12.55 -3.28
CA LEU A 177 0.12 12.41 -4.46
C LEU A 177 1.57 12.38 -3.98
N GLU A 178 2.29 11.31 -4.31
CA GLU A 178 3.71 11.16 -4.01
C GLU A 178 4.55 11.64 -5.18
N TYR A 179 5.65 12.33 -4.89
CA TYR A 179 6.53 12.91 -5.89
C TYR A 179 8.00 12.75 -5.52
N VAL A 180 8.76 12.08 -6.37
CA VAL A 180 10.23 11.96 -6.28
C VAL A 180 10.86 13.26 -6.78
N MET A 181 11.75 13.85 -6.00
CA MET A 181 12.50 15.06 -6.34
C MET A 181 13.97 14.71 -6.59
#